data_26d65f66d9db490892c1c5994e656a99
#
_entry.id   26d65f66d9db490892c1c5994e656a99
#
_cell.length_a   1.000
_cell.length_b   1.000
_cell.length_c   1.000
_cell.angle_alpha   90.00
_cell.angle_beta   90.00
_cell.angle_gamma   90.00
#
_symmetry.space_group_name_H-M   'P 1'
#
loop_
_entity.id
_entity.type
_entity.pdbx_description
1 polymer ?
#
loop_
_entity_poly.entity_id
_entity_poly.type
_entity_poly.pdbx_seq_one_letter_code
_entity_poly.pdbx_strand_id
1 'polypeptide(L)'
;LIGQAVSAIEAGEMESGLALHRKFHFALYELSGSEWLCNIIENLWGHSARYVKLASVQARFVCSIDDNHHAIIDCLERGDAEGAAMAMNADLGDTIELLREELAVEVFEVRSGTTSSMSMPDGEMPCSTDGD
;
A
#
# COMPACT_ATOMS: atom_id res chain seq x y z
N LEU A 1 11.30 2.19 8.44
CA LEU A 1 9.88 1.81 8.55
C LEU A 1 9.43 1.01 7.33
N ILE A 2 9.61 1.52 6.10
CA ILE A 2 9.09 0.87 4.90
C ILE A 2 9.73 -0.51 4.67
N GLY A 3 11.04 -0.64 4.65
CA GLY A 3 11.68 -1.95 4.51
C GLY A 3 11.24 -2.97 5.58
N GLN A 4 10.94 -2.52 6.81
CA GLN A 4 10.37 -3.38 7.85
C GLN A 4 8.92 -3.77 7.56
N ALA A 5 8.13 -2.86 6.97
CA ALA A 5 6.75 -3.16 6.58
C ALA A 5 6.71 -4.22 5.47
N VAL A 6 7.53 -4.05 4.42
CA VAL A 6 7.67 -5.01 3.33
C VAL A 6 8.11 -6.38 3.86
N SER A 7 9.20 -6.44 4.65
CA SER A 7 9.69 -7.69 5.23
C SER A 7 8.64 -8.40 6.10
N ALA A 8 7.85 -7.67 6.87
CA ALA A 8 6.79 -8.25 7.69
C ALA A 8 5.66 -8.83 6.83
N ILE A 9 5.26 -8.14 5.75
CA ILE A 9 4.23 -8.63 4.84
C ILE A 9 4.71 -9.89 4.11
N GLU A 10 5.95 -9.90 3.62
CA GLU A 10 6.58 -11.07 2.97
C GLU A 10 6.70 -12.27 3.91
N ALA A 11 6.92 -12.02 5.21
CA ALA A 11 6.93 -13.07 6.23
C ALA A 11 5.52 -13.57 6.63
N GLY A 12 4.45 -13.01 6.05
CA GLY A 12 3.07 -13.34 6.39
C GLY A 12 2.54 -12.61 7.65
N GLU A 13 3.33 -11.70 8.23
CA GLU A 13 2.94 -10.87 9.39
C GLU A 13 2.16 -9.63 8.93
N MET A 14 1.06 -9.85 8.24
CA MET A 14 0.28 -8.82 7.56
C MET A 14 -0.10 -7.64 8.47
N GLU A 15 -0.57 -7.91 9.69
CA GLU A 15 -1.00 -6.85 10.60
C GLU A 15 0.17 -5.97 11.06
N SER A 16 1.31 -6.57 11.33
CA SER A 16 2.55 -5.85 11.68
C SER A 16 3.03 -4.99 10.52
N GLY A 17 3.02 -5.54 9.31
CA GLY A 17 3.42 -4.82 8.10
C GLY A 17 2.51 -3.62 7.82
N LEU A 18 1.20 -3.80 7.85
CA LEU A 18 0.23 -2.72 7.63
C LEU A 18 0.29 -1.64 8.74
N ALA A 19 0.60 -2.02 9.98
CA ALA A 19 0.80 -1.05 11.06
C ALA A 19 2.05 -0.19 10.81
N LEU A 20 3.14 -0.78 10.33
CA LEU A 20 4.36 -0.06 9.97
C LEU A 20 4.15 0.85 8.75
N HIS A 21 3.43 0.37 7.75
CA HIS A 21 3.02 1.14 6.58
C HIS A 21 2.19 2.38 6.99
N ARG A 22 1.16 2.18 7.81
CA ARG A 22 0.39 3.30 8.38
C ARG A 22 1.28 4.30 9.11
N LYS A 23 2.19 3.81 9.95
CA LYS A 23 3.10 4.65 10.73
C LYS A 23 3.98 5.52 9.84
N PHE A 24 4.41 5.00 8.69
CA PHE A 24 5.16 5.78 7.71
C PHE A 24 4.33 6.96 7.18
N HIS A 25 3.12 6.71 6.69
CA HIS A 25 2.26 7.76 6.17
C HIS A 25 1.94 8.83 7.20
N PHE A 26 1.61 8.43 8.44
CA PHE A 26 1.29 9.38 9.49
C PHE A 26 2.49 10.23 9.90
N ALA A 27 3.70 9.67 9.90
CA ALA A 27 4.91 10.46 10.12
C ALA A 27 5.08 11.57 9.07
N LEU A 28 4.67 11.33 7.81
CA LEU A 28 4.69 12.36 6.77
C LEU A 28 3.58 13.41 6.97
N TYR A 29 2.37 12.99 7.30
CA TYR A 29 1.25 13.90 7.51
C TYR A 29 1.47 14.84 8.71
N GLU A 30 2.10 14.35 9.77
CA GLU A 30 2.46 15.13 10.95
C GLU A 30 3.44 16.28 10.62
N LEU A 31 4.27 16.13 9.59
CA LEU A 31 5.16 17.20 9.12
C LEU A 31 4.40 18.44 8.61
N SER A 32 3.13 18.30 8.25
CA SER A 32 2.28 19.42 7.88
C SER A 32 2.03 20.41 9.03
N GLY A 33 2.22 19.99 10.29
CA GLY A 33 1.88 20.75 11.47
C GLY A 33 0.38 21.01 11.67
N SER A 34 -0.48 20.39 10.86
CA SER A 34 -1.92 20.57 10.91
C SER A 34 -2.62 19.40 11.60
N GLU A 35 -2.95 19.57 12.87
CA GLU A 35 -3.73 18.58 13.63
C GLU A 35 -5.11 18.30 12.98
N TRP A 36 -5.72 19.34 12.42
CA TRP A 36 -7.01 19.19 11.74
C TRP A 36 -6.92 18.27 10.52
N LEU A 37 -5.86 18.45 9.70
CA LEU A 37 -5.60 17.59 8.55
C LEU A 37 -5.34 16.14 8.99
N CYS A 38 -4.49 15.93 9.98
CA CYS A 38 -4.19 14.61 10.53
C CYS A 38 -5.44 13.91 11.05
N ASN A 39 -6.32 14.63 11.75
CA ASN A 39 -7.58 14.07 12.25
C ASN A 39 -8.53 13.63 11.13
N ILE A 40 -8.64 14.41 10.05
CA ILE A 40 -9.44 14.02 8.88
C ILE A 40 -8.86 12.76 8.24
N ILE A 41 -7.56 12.75 8.01
CA ILE A 41 -6.89 11.59 7.40
C ILE A 41 -7.06 10.36 8.29
N GLU A 42 -6.96 10.48 9.61
CA GLU A 42 -7.16 9.36 10.53
C GLU A 42 -8.57 8.77 10.45
N ASN A 43 -9.58 9.62 10.37
CA ASN A 43 -10.95 9.16 10.16
C ASN A 43 -11.11 8.41 8.83
N LEU A 44 -10.58 8.96 7.74
CA LEU A 44 -10.62 8.34 6.42
C LEU A 44 -9.83 7.02 6.40
N TRP A 45 -8.68 6.98 7.05
CA TRP A 45 -7.86 5.78 7.17
C TRP A 45 -8.61 4.64 7.87
N GLY A 46 -9.30 4.95 8.97
CA GLY A 46 -10.12 3.97 9.68
C GLY A 46 -11.19 3.33 8.77
N HIS A 47 -11.79 4.11 7.88
CA HIS A 47 -12.75 3.61 6.92
C HIS A 47 -12.12 2.82 5.77
N SER A 48 -10.91 3.19 5.34
CA SER A 48 -10.21 2.54 4.22
C SER A 48 -9.41 1.30 4.61
N ALA A 49 -9.07 1.12 5.89
CA ALA A 49 -8.16 0.07 6.37
C ALA A 49 -8.55 -1.35 5.91
N ARG A 50 -9.86 -1.66 5.87
CA ARG A 50 -10.35 -2.95 5.36
C ARG A 50 -10.04 -3.17 3.88
N TYR A 51 -10.07 -2.11 3.09
CA TYR A 51 -9.79 -2.17 1.65
C TYR A 51 -8.29 -2.31 1.39
N VAL A 52 -7.46 -1.58 2.15
CA VAL A 52 -6.00 -1.73 2.11
C VAL A 52 -5.61 -3.16 2.47
N LYS A 53 -6.24 -3.76 3.48
CA LYS A 53 -6.03 -5.17 3.83
C LYS A 53 -6.43 -6.11 2.69
N LEU A 54 -7.48 -5.82 1.95
CA LEU A 54 -7.89 -6.61 0.79
C LEU A 54 -6.86 -6.51 -0.34
N ALA A 55 -6.39 -5.30 -0.67
CA ALA A 55 -5.36 -5.10 -1.67
C ALA A 55 -4.01 -5.73 -1.30
N SER A 56 -3.68 -5.77 0.00
CA SER A 56 -2.39 -6.24 0.51
C SER A 56 -2.11 -7.74 0.31
N VAL A 57 -3.12 -8.53 -0.03
CA VAL A 57 -2.93 -9.95 -0.40
C VAL A 57 -2.33 -10.13 -1.79
N GLN A 58 -2.26 -9.06 -2.59
CA GLN A 58 -1.65 -9.10 -3.92
C GLN A 58 -0.14 -8.85 -3.87
N ALA A 59 0.61 -9.65 -4.60
CA ALA A 59 2.06 -9.47 -4.70
C ALA A 59 2.45 -8.08 -5.24
N ARG A 60 1.68 -7.54 -6.19
CA ARG A 60 1.88 -6.20 -6.75
C ARG A 60 1.79 -5.09 -5.70
N PHE A 61 0.98 -5.28 -4.64
CA PHE A 61 0.89 -4.33 -3.54
C PHE A 61 2.22 -4.18 -2.81
N VAL A 62 2.93 -5.28 -2.55
CA VAL A 62 4.22 -5.26 -1.85
C VAL A 62 5.27 -4.52 -2.67
N CYS A 63 5.36 -4.81 -3.97
CA CYS A 63 6.29 -4.10 -4.86
C CYS A 63 5.95 -2.60 -4.97
N SER A 64 4.67 -2.25 -5.09
CA SER A 64 4.22 -0.85 -5.14
C SER A 64 4.56 -0.08 -3.85
N ILE A 65 4.40 -0.71 -2.68
CA ILE A 65 4.83 -0.11 -1.40
C ILE A 65 6.32 0.22 -1.44
N ASP A 66 7.17 -0.68 -1.90
CA ASP A 66 8.61 -0.45 -1.87
C ASP A 66 9.01 0.70 -2.79
N ASP A 67 8.60 0.64 -4.05
CA ASP A 67 8.98 1.61 -5.07
C ASP A 67 8.44 3.02 -4.79
N ASN A 68 7.14 3.16 -4.55
CA ASN A 68 6.50 4.46 -4.36
C ASN A 68 6.97 5.15 -3.07
N HIS A 69 7.13 4.39 -1.99
CA HIS A 69 7.55 4.98 -0.71
C HIS A 69 9.01 5.39 -0.71
N HIS A 70 9.91 4.65 -1.40
CA HIS A 70 11.27 5.08 -1.61
C HIS A 70 11.34 6.35 -2.46
N ALA A 71 10.52 6.46 -3.51
CA ALA A 71 10.44 7.69 -4.30
C ALA A 71 10.00 8.90 -3.46
N ILE A 72 9.04 8.72 -2.53
CA ILE A 72 8.65 9.78 -1.59
C ILE A 72 9.83 10.19 -0.71
N ILE A 73 10.54 9.23 -0.11
CA ILE A 73 11.69 9.48 0.77
C ILE A 73 12.77 10.24 0.01
N ASP A 74 13.14 9.77 -1.17
CA ASP A 74 14.17 10.38 -2.01
C ASP A 74 13.84 11.84 -2.38
N CYS A 75 12.58 12.13 -2.69
CA CYS A 75 12.13 13.50 -2.95
C CYS A 75 12.25 14.38 -1.70
N LEU A 76 11.84 13.87 -0.54
CA LEU A 76 11.95 14.61 0.72
C LEU A 76 13.41 14.88 1.11
N GLU A 77 14.30 13.90 0.93
CA GLU A 77 15.74 14.08 1.21
C GLU A 77 16.39 15.15 0.32
N ARG A 78 15.91 15.29 -0.90
CA ARG A 78 16.33 16.35 -1.83
C ARG A 78 15.63 17.69 -1.61
N GLY A 79 14.65 17.76 -0.71
CA GLY A 79 13.83 18.95 -0.50
C GLY A 79 12.82 19.22 -1.64
N ASP A 80 12.52 18.21 -2.43
CA ASP A 80 11.58 18.28 -3.55
C ASP A 80 10.15 17.99 -3.08
N ALA A 81 9.47 19.00 -2.60
CA ALA A 81 8.11 18.88 -2.10
C ALA A 81 7.10 18.52 -3.20
N GLU A 82 7.30 19.02 -4.42
CA GLU A 82 6.41 18.73 -5.55
C GLU A 82 6.57 17.27 -6.00
N GLY A 83 7.80 16.80 -6.14
CA GLY A 83 8.10 15.39 -6.43
C GLY A 83 7.54 14.45 -5.36
N ALA A 84 7.69 14.79 -4.07
CA ALA A 84 7.11 14.00 -2.98
C ALA A 84 5.58 13.93 -3.05
N ALA A 85 4.92 15.03 -3.39
CA ALA A 85 3.46 15.04 -3.57
C ALA A 85 3.02 14.19 -4.78
N MET A 86 3.77 14.24 -5.87
CA MET A 86 3.52 13.39 -7.05
C MET A 86 3.69 11.90 -6.72
N ALA A 87 4.75 11.53 -6.01
CA ALA A 87 5.00 10.15 -5.59
C ALA A 87 3.91 9.65 -4.63
N MET A 88 3.45 10.48 -3.69
CA MET A 88 2.31 10.15 -2.81
C MET A 88 1.01 9.95 -3.60
N ASN A 89 0.76 10.76 -4.63
CA ASN A 89 -0.42 10.58 -5.49
C ASN A 89 -0.33 9.28 -6.31
N ALA A 90 0.87 8.90 -6.76
CA ALA A 90 1.09 7.63 -7.45
C ALA A 90 0.80 6.44 -6.53
N ASP A 91 1.31 6.46 -5.30
CA ASP A 91 1.07 5.44 -4.28
C ASP A 91 -0.43 5.21 -4.00
N LEU A 92 -1.18 6.30 -3.81
CA LEU A 92 -2.63 6.24 -3.64
C LEU A 92 -3.33 5.73 -4.90
N GLY A 93 -2.85 6.13 -6.09
CA GLY A 93 -3.40 5.72 -7.37
C GLY A 93 -3.26 4.21 -7.60
N ASP A 94 -2.08 3.67 -7.34
CA ASP A 94 -1.79 2.24 -7.46
C ASP A 94 -2.66 1.40 -6.52
N THR A 95 -2.82 1.86 -5.27
CA THR A 95 -3.70 1.20 -4.30
C THR A 95 -5.16 1.21 -4.76
N ILE A 96 -5.65 2.32 -5.33
CA ILE A 96 -7.02 2.42 -5.87
C ILE A 96 -7.20 1.45 -7.05
N GLU A 97 -6.23 1.32 -7.93
CA GLU A 97 -6.33 0.44 -9.09
C GLU A 97 -6.34 -1.03 -8.67
N LEU A 98 -5.48 -1.42 -7.74
CA LEU A 98 -5.49 -2.76 -7.14
C LEU A 98 -6.84 -3.09 -6.50
N LEU A 99 -7.44 -2.15 -5.78
CA LEU A 99 -8.77 -2.32 -5.20
C LEU A 99 -9.88 -2.46 -6.25
N ARG A 100 -9.80 -1.72 -7.36
CA ARG A 100 -10.75 -1.85 -8.46
C ARG A 100 -10.69 -3.22 -9.11
N GLU A 101 -9.49 -3.74 -9.32
CA GLU A 101 -9.27 -5.08 -9.85
C GLU A 101 -9.90 -6.15 -8.93
N GLU A 102 -9.64 -6.08 -7.62
CA GLU A 102 -10.19 -7.02 -6.64
C GLU A 102 -11.72 -6.98 -6.56
N LEU A 103 -12.28 -5.79 -6.43
CA LEU A 103 -13.72 -5.62 -6.35
C LEU A 103 -14.43 -6.08 -7.64
N ALA A 104 -13.78 -5.93 -8.80
CA ALA A 104 -14.33 -6.42 -10.07
C ALA A 104 -14.37 -7.95 -10.09
N VAL A 105 -13.34 -8.63 -9.56
CA VAL A 105 -13.30 -10.10 -9.44
C VAL A 105 -14.36 -10.59 -8.47
N GLU A 106 -14.48 -10.00 -7.27
CA GLU A 106 -15.52 -10.38 -6.30
C GLU A 106 -16.94 -10.25 -6.87
N VAL A 107 -17.24 -9.13 -7.54
CA VAL A 107 -18.55 -8.92 -8.15
C VAL A 107 -18.83 -9.95 -9.24
N PHE A 108 -17.83 -10.32 -10.03
CA PHE A 108 -17.97 -11.34 -11.06
C PHE A 108 -18.24 -12.74 -10.47
N GLU A 109 -17.49 -13.13 -9.43
CA GLU A 109 -17.67 -14.42 -8.74
C GLU A 109 -19.03 -14.54 -8.06
N VAL A 110 -19.48 -13.50 -7.37
CA VAL A 110 -20.82 -13.47 -6.76
C VAL A 110 -21.92 -13.60 -7.81
N ARG A 111 -21.76 -12.96 -8.97
CA ARG A 111 -22.76 -13.03 -10.06
C ARG A 111 -22.74 -14.34 -10.83
N SER A 112 -21.59 -15.01 -10.92
CA SER A 112 -21.44 -16.31 -11.60
C SER A 112 -21.75 -17.51 -10.71
N GLY A 113 -21.94 -17.31 -9.41
CA GLY A 113 -22.20 -18.40 -8.45
C GLY A 113 -21.00 -19.31 -8.20
N THR A 114 -19.81 -18.90 -8.60
CA THR A 114 -18.58 -19.66 -8.44
C THR A 114 -17.88 -19.21 -7.17
N THR A 115 -18.15 -19.86 -6.04
CA THR A 115 -17.29 -19.73 -4.86
C THR A 115 -16.01 -20.51 -5.10
N SER A 116 -14.99 -19.84 -5.59
CA SER A 116 -13.66 -20.43 -5.67
C SER A 116 -13.07 -20.45 -4.27
N SER A 117 -12.78 -21.64 -3.75
CA SER A 117 -11.96 -21.78 -2.57
C SER A 117 -10.57 -21.22 -2.91
N MET A 118 -10.12 -20.19 -2.18
CA MET A 118 -8.80 -19.63 -2.32
C MET A 118 -7.73 -20.70 -2.07
N SER A 119 -7.25 -21.30 -3.13
CA SER A 119 -5.95 -21.99 -3.14
C SER A 119 -4.90 -20.90 -3.35
N MET A 120 -4.06 -20.70 -2.35
CA MET A 120 -2.87 -19.87 -2.48
C MET A 120 -2.03 -20.40 -3.65
N PRO A 121 -1.64 -19.57 -4.62
CA PRO A 121 -0.68 -20.01 -5.62
C PRO A 121 0.70 -20.10 -4.95
N ASP A 122 1.24 -21.33 -4.88
CA ASP A 122 2.67 -21.55 -4.68
C ASP A 122 3.39 -21.00 -5.91
N GLY A 123 4.03 -19.87 -5.78
CA GLY A 123 4.74 -19.25 -6.90
C GLY A 123 5.68 -18.16 -6.44
N GLU A 124 6.94 -18.51 -6.44
CA GLU A 124 8.09 -17.61 -6.32
C GLU A 124 7.91 -16.34 -7.13
N MET A 125 8.08 -15.22 -6.46
CA MET A 125 8.15 -13.90 -7.09
C MET A 125 9.54 -13.31 -6.87
N PRO A 126 10.35 -13.15 -7.91
CA PRO A 126 11.50 -12.27 -7.82
C PRO A 126 11.06 -10.85 -8.10
N CYS A 127 11.17 -9.96 -7.11
CA CYS A 127 11.40 -8.56 -7.39
C CYS A 127 12.74 -8.46 -8.10
N SER A 128 12.75 -8.13 -9.38
CA SER A 128 13.97 -7.95 -10.14
C SER A 128 14.67 -6.68 -9.65
N THR A 129 15.68 -6.87 -8.81
CA THR A 129 16.71 -5.85 -8.60
C THR A 129 17.78 -6.08 -9.66
N ASP A 130 17.53 -5.66 -10.88
CA ASP A 130 18.59 -5.50 -11.86
C ASP A 130 19.03 -4.04 -11.84
N GLY A 131 20.00 -3.77 -10.97
CA GLY A 131 20.80 -2.59 -11.04
C GLY A 131 22.09 -2.89 -11.79
N ASP A 132 22.30 -2.17 -12.87
CA ASP A 132 23.61 -1.94 -13.47
C ASP A 132 23.70 -0.48 -13.90
#